data_e7126c5bd7735bca39690f67a8e94c5d
#
_entry.id   e7126c5bd7735bca39690f67a8e94c5d
#
_cell.length_a   1.000
_cell.length_b   1.000
_cell.length_c   1.000
_cell.angle_alpha   90.00
_cell.angle_beta   90.00
_cell.angle_gamma   90.00
#
_symmetry.space_group_name_H-M   'P 1'
#
loop_
_entity.id
_entity.type
_entity.pdbx_description
1 polymer ?
#
loop_
_entity_poly.entity_id
_entity_poly.type
_entity_poly.pdbx_seq_one_letter_code
_entity_poly.pdbx_strand_id
1 'polypeptide(L)'
;VRRLVGSEMCIRDRCNNNGVPAGSINSIADIFEDEHFKARETIKHVSVPGVGNVAVPNVFPTLSETPGTINNLGPGLGDHNEDLYREELGLSDSELSTLKESGVI
;
A
#
# COMPACT_ATOMS: atom_id res chain seq x y z
N VAL A 1 24.42 13.39 22.32
CA VAL A 1 24.65 12.98 20.92
C VAL A 1 25.78 11.97 20.94
N ARG A 2 25.47 10.68 20.74
CA ARG A 2 26.49 9.64 20.61
C ARG A 2 27.21 9.87 19.27
N ARG A 3 28.45 10.24 19.33
CA ARG A 3 29.32 10.30 18.17
C ARG A 3 29.60 8.86 17.73
N LEU A 4 28.97 8.42 16.67
CA LEU A 4 29.38 7.19 15.97
C LEU A 4 30.82 7.44 15.43
N VAL A 5 31.68 6.46 15.59
CA VAL A 5 33.04 6.49 15.04
C VAL A 5 32.95 6.35 13.52
N GLY A 6 33.08 7.44 12.79
CA GLY A 6 32.92 7.53 11.35
C GLY A 6 31.55 8.06 10.93
N SER A 7 31.47 8.64 9.73
CA SER A 7 30.19 8.96 9.11
C SER A 7 29.51 7.68 8.60
N GLU A 8 28.18 7.69 8.45
CA GLU A 8 27.41 6.58 7.87
C GLU A 8 28.01 6.11 6.54
N MET A 9 28.45 7.04 5.70
CA MET A 9 29.11 6.75 4.44
C MET A 9 30.40 5.93 4.62
N CYS A 10 31.27 6.29 5.58
CA CYS A 10 32.52 5.55 5.85
C CYS A 10 32.24 4.15 6.40
N ILE A 11 31.20 3.97 7.21
CA ILE A 11 30.81 2.67 7.75
C ILE A 11 30.32 1.77 6.62
N ARG A 12 29.44 2.29 5.74
CA ARG A 12 28.91 1.57 4.59
C ARG A 12 30.02 1.14 3.62
N ASP A 13 30.93 2.06 3.28
CA ASP A 13 32.04 1.75 2.39
C ASP A 13 32.95 0.66 2.97
N ARG A 14 33.21 0.69 4.28
CA ARG A 14 33.97 -0.34 4.95
C ARG A 14 33.28 -1.68 4.96
N CYS A 15 31.97 -1.71 5.14
CA CYS A 15 31.16 -2.93 5.05
C CYS A 15 31.22 -3.51 3.64
N ASN A 16 30.96 -2.68 2.62
CA ASN A 16 30.97 -3.11 1.22
C ASN A 16 32.34 -3.65 0.79
N ASN A 17 33.43 -2.99 1.18
CA ASN A 17 34.80 -3.42 0.89
C ASN A 17 35.19 -4.76 1.55
N ASN A 18 34.47 -5.15 2.59
CA ASN A 18 34.67 -6.43 3.28
C ASN A 18 33.56 -7.47 2.99
N GLY A 19 32.75 -7.24 1.95
CA GLY A 19 31.69 -8.18 1.53
C GLY A 19 30.50 -8.27 2.51
N VAL A 20 30.35 -7.29 3.40
CA VAL A 20 29.21 -7.22 4.34
C VAL A 20 28.12 -6.38 3.69
N PRO A 21 26.93 -6.96 3.43
CA PRO A 21 25.82 -6.20 2.88
C PRO A 21 25.42 -5.03 3.79
N ALA A 22 25.43 -3.83 3.25
CA ALA A 22 25.05 -2.63 3.98
C ALA A 22 24.30 -1.67 3.06
N GLY A 23 23.17 -1.15 3.52
CA GLY A 23 22.36 -0.15 2.83
C GLY A 23 22.22 1.14 3.66
N SER A 24 21.77 2.19 3.03
CA SER A 24 21.37 3.43 3.70
C SER A 24 20.04 3.26 4.41
N ILE A 25 19.86 4.00 5.50
CA ILE A 25 18.56 4.15 6.14
C ILE A 25 17.85 5.30 5.44
N ASN A 26 16.89 4.99 4.60
CA ASN A 26 16.16 5.96 3.81
C ASN A 26 14.96 6.52 4.59
N SER A 27 14.78 7.83 4.54
CA SER A 27 13.52 8.47 4.91
C SER A 27 12.46 8.24 3.82
N ILE A 28 11.21 8.54 4.12
CA ILE A 28 10.14 8.50 3.10
C ILE A 28 10.46 9.42 1.93
N ALA A 29 11.01 10.61 2.17
CA ALA A 29 11.41 11.53 1.11
C ALA A 29 12.50 10.92 0.21
N ASP A 30 13.51 10.28 0.79
CA ASP A 30 14.57 9.60 0.03
C ASP A 30 14.03 8.48 -0.84
N ILE A 31 13.04 7.71 -0.35
CA ILE A 31 12.39 6.63 -1.11
C ILE A 31 11.64 7.19 -2.34
N PHE A 32 10.96 8.33 -2.19
CA PHE A 32 10.27 8.97 -3.31
C PHE A 32 11.22 9.52 -4.38
N GLU A 33 12.43 9.91 -4.00
CA GLU A 33 13.45 10.44 -4.90
C GLU A 33 14.33 9.35 -5.52
N ASP A 34 14.44 8.20 -4.89
CA ASP A 34 15.33 7.12 -5.29
C ASP A 34 14.92 6.49 -6.63
N GLU A 35 15.86 6.50 -7.57
CA GLU A 35 15.63 6.00 -8.93
C GLU A 35 15.39 4.48 -9.00
N HIS A 36 15.95 3.71 -8.07
CA HIS A 36 15.72 2.27 -8.01
C HIS A 36 14.29 1.96 -7.59
N PHE A 37 13.77 2.66 -6.57
CA PHE A 37 12.36 2.51 -6.16
C PHE A 37 11.41 2.94 -7.26
N LYS A 38 11.74 4.01 -8.00
CA LYS A 38 10.96 4.46 -9.17
C LYS A 38 10.98 3.42 -10.29
N ALA A 39 12.16 2.92 -10.66
CA ALA A 39 12.32 1.94 -11.75
C ALA A 39 11.60 0.60 -11.44
N ARG A 40 11.51 0.23 -10.17
CA ARG A 40 10.77 -0.96 -9.73
C ARG A 40 9.29 -0.72 -9.48
N GLU A 41 8.82 0.50 -9.69
CA GLU A 41 7.44 0.90 -9.40
C GLU A 41 6.98 0.51 -7.98
N THR A 42 7.88 0.62 -7.00
CA THR A 42 7.61 0.23 -5.61
C THR A 42 6.50 1.07 -4.98
N ILE A 43 6.32 2.29 -5.49
CA ILE A 43 5.24 3.20 -5.08
C ILE A 43 4.32 3.43 -6.26
N LYS A 44 3.03 3.22 -6.05
CA LYS A 44 1.95 3.51 -7.01
C LYS A 44 1.14 4.71 -6.54
N HIS A 45 0.64 5.47 -7.50
CA HIS A 45 -0.31 6.55 -7.24
C HIS A 45 -1.71 6.06 -7.61
N VAL A 46 -2.61 6.03 -6.64
CA VAL A 46 -3.99 5.58 -6.81
C VAL A 46 -4.94 6.74 -6.53
N SER A 47 -5.90 6.96 -7.42
CA SER A 47 -6.92 7.98 -7.23
C SER A 47 -8.01 7.46 -6.29
N VAL A 48 -8.23 8.20 -5.20
CA VAL A 48 -9.23 7.86 -4.19
C VAL A 48 -10.34 8.90 -4.23
N PRO A 49 -11.61 8.51 -4.41
CA PRO A 49 -12.74 9.43 -4.39
C PRO A 49 -12.77 10.27 -3.10
N GLY A 50 -12.92 11.57 -3.23
CA GLY A 50 -12.97 12.51 -2.10
C GLY A 50 -11.61 12.84 -1.45
N VAL A 51 -10.54 12.11 -1.75
CA VAL A 51 -9.20 12.33 -1.19
C VAL A 51 -8.22 12.84 -2.26
N GLY A 52 -8.33 12.33 -3.48
CA GLY A 52 -7.42 12.66 -4.58
C GLY A 52 -6.39 11.55 -4.82
N ASN A 53 -5.20 11.95 -5.27
CA ASN A 53 -4.14 11.02 -5.64
C ASN A 53 -3.30 10.64 -4.41
N VAL A 54 -3.30 9.37 -4.03
CA VAL A 54 -2.61 8.85 -2.85
C VAL A 54 -1.47 7.93 -3.30
N ALA A 55 -0.29 8.14 -2.75
CA ALA A 55 0.85 7.27 -2.96
C ALA A 55 0.79 6.08 -2.00
N VAL A 56 0.85 4.88 -2.54
CA VAL A 56 0.75 3.63 -1.77
C VAL A 56 1.86 2.66 -2.18
N PRO A 57 2.30 1.76 -1.29
CA PRO A 57 3.18 0.67 -1.68
C PRO A 57 2.52 -0.21 -2.74
N ASN A 58 3.29 -0.60 -3.75
CA ASN A 58 2.83 -1.54 -4.76
C ASN A 58 2.78 -2.97 -4.20
N VAL A 59 2.13 -3.88 -4.93
CA VAL A 59 2.07 -5.29 -4.54
C VAL A 59 3.45 -5.94 -4.65
N PHE A 60 3.83 -6.67 -3.62
CA PHE A 60 5.10 -7.36 -3.51
C PHE A 60 4.89 -8.83 -3.10
N PRO A 61 5.63 -9.78 -3.68
CA PRO A 61 6.61 -9.68 -4.77
C PRO A 61 5.97 -9.44 -6.14
N THR A 62 6.76 -8.90 -7.09
CA THR A 62 6.31 -8.77 -8.48
C THR A 62 6.43 -10.12 -9.18
N LEU A 63 5.31 -10.69 -9.60
CA LEU A 63 5.22 -11.95 -10.33
C LEU A 63 5.08 -11.67 -11.83
N SER A 64 5.86 -12.36 -12.66
CA SER A 64 5.85 -12.16 -14.11
C SER A 64 4.57 -12.67 -14.79
N GLU A 65 4.09 -13.84 -14.38
CA GLU A 65 2.92 -14.49 -14.98
C GLU A 65 1.59 -13.99 -14.40
N THR A 66 1.59 -13.64 -13.11
CA THR A 66 0.39 -13.21 -12.38
C THR A 66 0.71 -11.95 -11.57
N PRO A 67 0.90 -10.81 -12.23
CA PRO A 67 1.23 -9.58 -11.53
C PRO A 67 0.09 -9.16 -10.59
N GLY A 68 0.45 -8.79 -9.38
CA GLY A 68 -0.51 -8.25 -8.40
C GLY A 68 -1.04 -6.88 -8.83
N THR A 69 -2.30 -6.61 -8.53
CA THR A 69 -2.96 -5.34 -8.83
C THR A 69 -3.57 -4.72 -7.57
N ILE A 70 -3.60 -3.39 -7.53
CA ILE A 70 -4.32 -2.64 -6.49
C ILE A 70 -5.63 -2.18 -7.13
N ASN A 71 -6.72 -2.88 -6.82
CA ASN A 71 -8.02 -2.58 -7.40
C ASN A 71 -8.70 -1.40 -6.71
N ASN A 72 -8.57 -1.30 -5.38
CA ASN A 72 -9.06 -0.18 -4.58
C ASN A 72 -8.24 -0.06 -3.29
N LEU A 73 -8.39 1.04 -2.58
CA LEU A 73 -7.75 1.30 -1.27
C LEU A 73 -8.71 1.14 -0.09
N GLY A 74 -9.87 0.59 -0.34
CA GLY A 74 -10.94 0.35 0.61
C GLY A 74 -12.27 0.90 0.08
N PRO A 75 -13.36 0.17 0.29
CA PRO A 75 -14.69 0.63 -0.06
C PRO A 75 -15.19 1.70 0.90
N GLY A 76 -16.17 2.47 0.47
CA GLY A 76 -16.97 3.30 1.37
C GLY A 76 -17.81 2.45 2.32
N LEU A 77 -18.38 3.09 3.34
CA LEU A 77 -19.25 2.41 4.28
C LEU A 77 -20.50 1.90 3.55
N GLY A 78 -20.71 0.58 3.60
CA GLY A 78 -21.86 -0.08 3.01
C GLY A 78 -21.82 -0.28 1.49
N ASP A 79 -20.71 0.03 0.80
CA ASP A 79 -20.59 -0.11 -0.67
C ASP A 79 -20.89 -1.53 -1.17
N HIS A 80 -20.62 -2.55 -0.37
CA HIS A 80 -20.86 -3.95 -0.73
C HIS A 80 -22.10 -4.56 -0.07
N ASN A 81 -22.93 -3.76 0.60
CA ASN A 81 -24.12 -4.28 1.28
C ASN A 81 -25.09 -4.95 0.31
N GLU A 82 -25.31 -4.37 -0.86
CA GLU A 82 -26.22 -4.96 -1.84
C GLU A 82 -25.70 -6.27 -2.41
N ASP A 83 -24.42 -6.31 -2.78
CA ASP A 83 -23.79 -7.52 -3.32
C ASP A 83 -23.82 -8.65 -2.28
N LEU A 84 -23.43 -8.36 -1.05
CA LEU A 84 -23.36 -9.36 0.01
C LEU A 84 -24.76 -9.85 0.45
N TYR A 85 -25.64 -8.93 0.81
CA TYR A 85 -26.95 -9.30 1.37
C TYR A 85 -27.93 -9.82 0.33
N ARG A 86 -27.90 -9.27 -0.88
CA ARG A 86 -28.77 -9.72 -1.97
C ARG A 86 -28.22 -10.93 -2.71
N GLU A 87 -26.99 -10.85 -3.21
CA GLU A 87 -26.44 -11.86 -4.10
C GLU A 87 -25.94 -13.10 -3.37
N GLU A 88 -25.23 -12.92 -2.25
CA GLU A 88 -24.66 -14.05 -1.51
C GLU A 88 -25.65 -14.63 -0.47
N LEU A 89 -26.35 -13.76 0.28
CA LEU A 89 -27.26 -14.20 1.33
C LEU A 89 -28.70 -14.34 0.86
N GLY A 90 -29.06 -13.87 -0.34
CA GLY A 90 -30.36 -14.06 -0.96
C GLY A 90 -31.51 -13.27 -0.31
N LEU A 91 -31.19 -12.16 0.38
CA LEU A 91 -32.24 -11.31 0.95
C LEU A 91 -33.02 -10.58 -0.13
N SER A 92 -34.34 -10.45 0.09
CA SER A 92 -35.21 -9.66 -0.78
C SER A 92 -35.01 -8.15 -0.59
N ASP A 93 -35.46 -7.37 -1.58
CA ASP A 93 -35.38 -5.90 -1.51
C ASP A 93 -36.16 -5.32 -0.32
N SER A 94 -37.24 -5.97 0.10
CA SER A 94 -38.04 -5.56 1.26
C SER A 94 -37.29 -5.80 2.58
N GLU A 95 -36.55 -6.89 2.70
CA GLU A 95 -35.72 -7.18 3.87
C GLU A 95 -34.56 -6.22 3.95
N LEU A 96 -33.87 -5.96 2.82
CA LEU A 96 -32.81 -4.95 2.74
C LEU A 96 -33.28 -3.55 3.15
N SER A 97 -34.45 -3.14 2.66
CA SER A 97 -35.03 -1.85 3.05
C SER A 97 -35.29 -1.76 4.55
N THR A 98 -35.85 -2.84 5.13
CA THR A 98 -36.13 -2.92 6.57
C THR A 98 -34.83 -2.83 7.40
N LEU A 99 -33.76 -3.50 6.95
CA LEU A 99 -32.46 -3.44 7.61
C LEU A 99 -31.83 -2.05 7.52
N LYS A 100 -31.95 -1.37 6.37
CA LYS A 100 -31.50 0.02 6.20
C LYS A 100 -32.28 0.99 7.09
N GLU A 101 -33.62 0.87 7.13
CA GLU A 101 -34.48 1.73 7.96
C GLU A 101 -34.25 1.53 9.47
N SER A 102 -33.90 0.32 9.87
CA SER A 102 -33.56 0.00 11.26
C SER A 102 -32.11 0.38 11.65
N GLY A 103 -31.30 0.83 10.69
CA GLY A 103 -29.91 1.22 10.92
C GLY A 103 -28.99 0.04 11.25
N VAL A 104 -29.30 -1.15 10.78
CA VAL A 104 -28.47 -2.35 10.95
C VAL A 104 -27.39 -2.43 9.86
N ILE A 105 -27.71 -1.94 8.67
CA ILE A 105 -26.81 -1.89 7.51
C ILE A 105 -26.81 -0.52 6.87
#